data_12d1b8694aee4de15137e92132edf443
#
_entry.id   12d1b8694aee4de15137e92132edf443
#
_cell.length_a   1.000
_cell.length_b   1.000
_cell.length_c   1.000
_cell.angle_alpha   90.00
_cell.angle_beta   90.00
_cell.angle_gamma   90.00
#
_symmetry.space_group_name_H-M   'P 1'
#
loop_
_entity.id
_entity.type
_entity.pdbx_description
1 polymer ?
#
loop_
_entity_poly.entity_id
_entity_poly.type
_entity_poly.pdbx_seq_one_letter_code
_entity_poly.pdbx_strand_id
1 'polypeptide(L)'
;MLGILGRATPGAVPAEGGDRDLAPMPGLDRLGELIDHVRAAGMPVELSVAGERRPLDPGIELSAYRIVQEALTNALRHAPGGRARVAVGYRPASLDIQVDDDGGTVVPGAPAPTAGSGRGLIGMRERVSVFGGEFEAAPTERGFRVTARLPLGDSPA
;
A
#
# COMPACT_ATOMS: atom_id res chain seq x y z
N MET A 1 13.54 -6.57 43.67
CA MET A 1 13.27 -6.62 43.18
C MET A 1 12.51 -6.63 42.60
N LEU A 2 12.42 -6.31 42.69
CA LEU A 2 11.83 -6.22 42.02
C LEU A 2 11.45 -6.03 41.07
N GLY A 3 11.64 -5.71 40.94
CA GLY A 3 11.47 -5.30 39.87
C GLY A 3 10.94 -5.93 39.01
N ILE A 4 11.23 -6.22 39.14
CA ILE A 4 10.90 -6.74 38.32
C ILE A 4 9.84 -6.57 37.92
N LEU A 5 9.72 -6.23 38.35
CA LEU A 5 8.92 -6.07 37.96
C LEU A 5 8.55 -5.54 37.09
N GLY A 6 8.70 -5.07 37.15
CA GLY A 6 8.39 -4.34 36.21
C GLY A 6 8.34 -4.86 35.01
N ARG A 7 8.80 -5.42 35.05
CA ARG A 7 8.90 -5.79 34.09
C ARG A 7 8.03 -6.05 33.44
N ALA A 8 7.96 -5.91 33.63
CA ALA A 8 7.42 -6.22 32.86
C ALA A 8 6.89 -5.68 32.20
N THR A 9 7.23 -5.15 32.69
CA THR A 9 7.10 -4.69 32.05
C THR A 9 6.59 -4.97 31.03
N PRO A 10 6.87 -5.26 31.03
CA PRO A 10 6.33 -5.65 29.82
C PRO A 10 4.88 -5.42 29.72
N GLY A 11 4.30 -5.06 30.73
CA GLY A 11 2.91 -4.69 30.63
C GLY A 11 2.66 -3.64 29.57
N ALA A 12 3.71 -2.93 29.21
CA ALA A 12 3.61 -1.92 28.18
C ALA A 12 3.14 -2.49 26.85
N VAL A 13 3.49 -3.71 26.55
CA VAL A 13 3.12 -4.29 25.27
C VAL A 13 1.61 -4.43 25.13
N PRO A 14 0.90 -4.93 26.12
CA PRO A 14 -0.55 -4.96 26.00
C PRO A 14 -1.16 -3.58 25.84
N ALA A 15 -0.60 -2.60 26.49
CA ALA A 15 -1.11 -1.24 26.38
C ALA A 15 -1.01 -0.74 24.94
N GLU A 16 0.10 -1.08 24.29
CA GLU A 16 0.26 -0.69 22.90
C GLU A 16 -0.80 -1.33 22.01
N GLY A 17 -1.10 -2.57 22.28
CA GLY A 17 -2.12 -3.24 21.53
C GLY A 17 -3.47 -2.58 21.71
N GLY A 18 -3.75 -2.17 22.92
CA GLY A 18 -5.00 -1.49 23.20
C GLY A 18 -5.13 -0.20 22.43
N ASP A 19 -4.05 0.56 22.38
CA ASP A 19 -4.06 1.82 21.65
C ASP A 19 -4.34 1.59 20.17
N ARG A 20 -3.75 0.56 19.60
CA ARG A 20 -3.98 0.26 18.20
C ARG A 20 -5.42 -0.13 17.95
N ASP A 21 -6.01 -0.86 18.86
CA ASP A 21 -7.39 -1.27 18.71
C ASP A 21 -8.33 -0.08 18.72
N LEU A 22 -7.95 0.97 19.45
CA LEU A 22 -8.79 2.16 19.53
C LEU A 22 -8.58 3.09 18.34
N ALA A 23 -7.45 2.97 17.65
CA ALA A 23 -7.16 3.82 16.50
C ALA A 23 -7.95 3.32 15.28
N PRO A 24 -8.52 4.24 14.50
CA PRO A 24 -9.19 3.82 13.27
C PRO A 24 -8.19 3.23 12.30
N MET A 25 -8.63 2.21 11.57
CA MET A 25 -7.79 1.61 10.56
C MET A 25 -7.60 2.57 9.40
N PRO A 26 -6.39 2.62 8.80
CA PRO A 26 -6.20 3.50 7.66
C PRO A 26 -7.04 3.03 6.47
N GLY A 27 -7.56 3.98 5.75
CA GLY A 27 -8.34 3.72 4.56
C GLY A 27 -7.91 4.66 3.46
N LEU A 28 -8.72 4.72 2.41
CA LEU A 28 -8.39 5.51 1.24
C LEU A 28 -8.36 7.01 1.52
N ASP A 29 -9.02 7.45 2.57
CA ASP A 29 -8.95 8.85 2.99
C ASP A 29 -7.57 9.25 3.50
N ARG A 30 -6.74 8.27 3.82
CA ARG A 30 -5.38 8.51 4.29
C ARG A 30 -4.33 8.46 3.19
N LEU A 31 -4.73 8.21 1.95
CA LEU A 31 -3.77 8.15 0.86
C LEU A 31 -3.00 9.44 0.68
N GLY A 32 -3.66 10.57 0.89
CA GLY A 32 -2.97 11.86 0.77
C GLY A 32 -1.78 11.97 1.70
N GLU A 33 -1.97 11.56 2.96
CA GLU A 33 -0.88 11.58 3.94
C GLU A 33 0.24 10.63 3.56
N LEU A 34 -0.12 9.44 3.10
CA LEU A 34 0.86 8.46 2.67
C LEU A 34 1.70 9.00 1.51
N ILE A 35 1.03 9.61 0.54
CA ILE A 35 1.70 10.17 -0.62
C ILE A 35 2.62 11.31 -0.20
N ASP A 36 2.18 12.14 0.73
CA ASP A 36 3.03 13.23 1.24
C ASP A 36 4.29 12.69 1.91
N HIS A 37 4.18 11.58 2.62
CA HIS A 37 5.36 10.94 3.22
C HIS A 37 6.33 10.46 2.16
N VAL A 38 5.82 9.88 1.08
CA VAL A 38 6.67 9.40 0.00
C VAL A 38 7.34 10.55 -0.71
N ARG A 39 6.58 11.64 -0.93
CA ARG A 39 7.15 12.85 -1.54
C ARG A 39 8.26 13.43 -0.68
N ALA A 40 8.04 13.44 0.63
CA ALA A 40 9.05 13.94 1.57
C ALA A 40 10.30 13.07 1.56
N ALA A 41 10.16 11.81 1.22
CA ALA A 41 11.30 10.90 1.08
C ALA A 41 12.04 11.08 -0.25
N GLY A 42 11.55 11.99 -1.10
CA GLY A 42 12.26 12.36 -2.32
C GLY A 42 11.67 11.85 -3.62
N MET A 43 10.52 11.21 -3.59
CA MET A 43 9.91 10.70 -4.81
C MET A 43 8.63 11.48 -5.15
N PRO A 44 8.60 12.17 -6.30
CA PRO A 44 7.35 12.78 -6.74
C PRO A 44 6.29 11.70 -7.00
N VAL A 45 5.09 11.94 -6.52
CA VAL A 45 3.99 11.03 -6.69
C VAL A 45 2.76 11.79 -7.17
N GLU A 46 2.13 11.26 -8.19
CA GLU A 46 0.90 11.82 -8.73
C GLU A 46 -0.25 10.91 -8.32
N LEU A 47 -1.32 11.49 -7.82
CA LEU A 47 -2.51 10.73 -7.43
C LEU A 47 -3.68 11.14 -8.30
N SER A 48 -4.35 10.17 -8.89
CA SER A 48 -5.60 10.42 -9.58
C SER A 48 -6.68 9.51 -9.02
N VAL A 49 -7.87 10.04 -8.89
CA VAL A 49 -9.02 9.29 -8.39
C VAL A 49 -10.13 9.45 -9.41
N ALA A 50 -10.63 8.34 -9.90
CA ALA A 50 -11.71 8.34 -10.90
C ALA A 50 -12.95 7.70 -10.27
N GLY A 51 -14.10 8.07 -10.79
CA GLY A 51 -15.34 7.55 -10.29
C GLY A 51 -15.81 8.29 -9.05
N GLU A 52 -16.96 7.90 -8.58
CA GLU A 52 -17.57 8.56 -7.44
C GLU A 52 -17.12 7.92 -6.15
N ARG A 53 -16.47 8.68 -5.32
CA ARG A 53 -16.02 8.18 -4.02
C ARG A 53 -17.23 7.82 -3.17
N ARG A 54 -17.13 6.70 -2.50
CA ARG A 54 -18.16 6.26 -1.59
C ARG A 54 -17.54 5.42 -0.49
N PRO A 55 -18.20 5.29 0.65
CA PRO A 55 -17.70 4.42 1.71
C PRO A 55 -17.66 2.98 1.23
N LEU A 56 -16.59 2.29 1.56
CA LEU A 56 -16.41 0.90 1.20
C LEU A 56 -16.25 0.09 2.48
N ASP A 57 -16.29 -1.23 2.34
CA ASP A 57 -16.01 -2.12 3.45
C ASP A 57 -14.65 -1.76 4.04
N PRO A 58 -14.55 -1.63 5.38
CA PRO A 58 -13.27 -1.26 5.99
C PRO A 58 -12.13 -2.20 5.64
N GLY A 59 -12.41 -3.48 5.44
CA GLY A 59 -11.36 -4.42 5.04
C GLY A 59 -10.84 -4.14 3.64
N ILE A 60 -11.73 -3.74 2.74
CA ILE A 60 -11.35 -3.39 1.38
C ILE A 60 -10.53 -2.10 1.41
N GLU A 61 -10.96 -1.11 2.18
CA GLU A 61 -10.23 0.14 2.29
C GLU A 61 -8.84 -0.06 2.87
N LEU A 62 -8.73 -0.89 3.89
CA LEU A 62 -7.43 -1.19 4.48
C LEU A 62 -6.54 -1.92 3.49
N SER A 63 -7.08 -2.90 2.78
CA SER A 63 -6.30 -3.64 1.80
C SER A 63 -5.82 -2.72 0.68
N ALA A 64 -6.70 -1.84 0.20
CA ALA A 64 -6.34 -0.88 -0.83
C ALA A 64 -5.20 0.04 -0.34
N TYR A 65 -5.33 0.54 0.87
CA TYR A 65 -4.31 1.39 1.46
C TYR A 65 -2.96 0.66 1.55
N ARG A 66 -3.00 -0.60 2.03
CA ARG A 66 -1.76 -1.38 2.18
C ARG A 66 -1.11 -1.69 0.84
N ILE A 67 -1.91 -1.94 -0.18
CA ILE A 67 -1.38 -2.19 -1.51
C ILE A 67 -0.63 -0.96 -2.02
N VAL A 68 -1.23 0.22 -1.90
CA VAL A 68 -0.57 1.44 -2.33
C VAL A 68 0.69 1.69 -1.49
N GLN A 69 0.59 1.49 -0.19
CA GLN A 69 1.72 1.68 0.71
C GLN A 69 2.89 0.78 0.33
N GLU A 70 2.62 -0.50 0.11
CA GLU A 70 3.67 -1.46 -0.23
C GLU A 70 4.26 -1.15 -1.60
N ALA A 71 3.41 -0.81 -2.57
CA ALA A 71 3.88 -0.51 -3.91
C ALA A 71 4.75 0.75 -3.92
N LEU A 72 4.37 1.78 -3.18
CA LEU A 72 5.17 3.00 -3.09
C LEU A 72 6.46 2.77 -2.32
N THR A 73 6.43 1.94 -1.28
CA THR A 73 7.65 1.58 -0.55
C THR A 73 8.63 0.85 -1.46
N ASN A 74 8.10 -0.06 -2.28
CA ASN A 74 8.93 -0.76 -3.25
C ASN A 74 9.51 0.20 -4.29
N ALA A 75 8.70 1.15 -4.74
CA ALA A 75 9.18 2.15 -5.71
C ALA A 75 10.31 2.99 -5.12
N LEU A 76 10.17 3.42 -3.87
CA LEU A 76 11.23 4.17 -3.20
C LEU A 76 12.52 3.38 -3.13
N ARG A 77 12.41 2.07 -2.89
CA ARG A 77 13.58 1.22 -2.75
C ARG A 77 14.22 0.88 -4.08
N HIS A 78 13.41 0.66 -5.10
CA HIS A 78 13.92 0.11 -6.36
C HIS A 78 13.94 1.11 -7.53
N ALA A 79 13.41 2.31 -7.34
CA ALA A 79 13.39 3.32 -8.38
C ALA A 79 13.96 4.65 -7.88
N PRO A 80 15.21 4.65 -7.38
CA PRO A 80 15.78 5.88 -6.83
C PRO A 80 15.85 6.97 -7.90
N GLY A 81 15.42 8.16 -7.51
CA GLY A 81 15.40 9.29 -8.44
C GLY A 81 14.22 9.27 -9.40
N GLY A 82 13.34 8.29 -9.27
CA GLY A 82 12.18 8.18 -10.13
C GLY A 82 10.96 8.87 -9.56
N ARG A 83 9.87 8.65 -10.24
CA ARG A 83 8.57 9.17 -9.82
C ARG A 83 7.54 8.06 -9.93
N ALA A 84 6.46 8.24 -9.20
CA ALA A 84 5.40 7.24 -9.17
C ALA A 84 4.05 7.89 -9.47
N ARG A 85 3.12 7.06 -9.89
CA ARG A 85 1.76 7.49 -10.17
C ARG A 85 0.80 6.49 -9.53
N VAL A 86 -0.16 7.00 -8.79
CA VAL A 86 -1.18 6.18 -8.15
C VAL A 86 -2.53 6.53 -8.76
N ALA A 87 -3.25 5.53 -9.20
CA ALA A 87 -4.59 5.71 -9.73
C ALA A 87 -5.55 4.83 -8.95
N VAL A 88 -6.64 5.44 -8.49
CA VAL A 88 -7.69 4.73 -7.77
C VAL A 88 -8.98 4.95 -8.56
N GLY A 89 -9.64 3.86 -8.93
CA GLY A 89 -10.88 3.93 -9.69
C GLY A 89 -12.04 3.31 -8.93
N TYR A 90 -13.05 4.10 -8.62
CA TYR A 90 -14.28 3.60 -8.01
C TYR A 90 -15.22 3.17 -9.13
N ARG A 91 -15.38 1.87 -9.28
CA ARG A 91 -16.28 1.29 -10.30
C ARG A 91 -17.56 0.79 -9.62
N PRO A 92 -18.61 0.56 -10.39
CA PRO A 92 -19.83 0.04 -9.77
C PRO A 92 -19.64 -1.26 -9.01
N ALA A 93 -18.80 -2.16 -9.50
CA ALA A 93 -18.63 -3.48 -8.91
C ALA A 93 -17.21 -3.75 -8.43
N SER A 94 -16.32 -2.79 -8.51
CA SER A 94 -14.93 -3.02 -8.07
C SER A 94 -14.24 -1.73 -7.71
N LEU A 95 -13.18 -1.88 -6.94
CA LEU A 95 -12.24 -0.80 -6.69
C LEU A 95 -10.97 -1.18 -7.41
N ASP A 96 -10.53 -0.35 -8.32
CA ASP A 96 -9.32 -0.61 -9.10
C ASP A 96 -8.20 0.25 -8.59
N ILE A 97 -7.03 -0.35 -8.43
CA ILE A 97 -5.84 0.36 -7.96
C ILE A 97 -4.70 0.09 -8.91
N GLN A 98 -3.97 1.12 -9.25
CA GLN A 98 -2.78 0.96 -10.07
C GLN A 98 -1.69 1.87 -9.53
N VAL A 99 -0.50 1.32 -9.39
CA VAL A 99 0.67 2.09 -8.98
C VAL A 99 1.78 1.81 -9.98
N ASP A 100 2.24 2.87 -10.61
CA ASP A 100 3.33 2.78 -11.59
C ASP A 100 4.52 3.57 -11.06
N ASP A 101 5.72 3.05 -11.30
CA ASP A 101 6.91 3.87 -11.17
C ASP A 101 7.67 3.84 -12.49
N ASP A 102 8.56 4.79 -12.69
CA ASP A 102 9.29 4.93 -13.95
C ASP A 102 10.70 4.32 -13.88
N GLY A 103 10.97 3.54 -12.87
CA GLY A 103 12.25 2.85 -12.75
C GLY A 103 13.37 3.71 -12.20
N GLY A 104 13.14 5.01 -12.10
CA GLY A 104 14.16 5.90 -11.58
C GLY A 104 15.34 6.07 -12.49
N THR A 105 16.45 6.50 -11.90
CA THR A 105 17.68 6.73 -12.63
C THR A 105 18.44 5.42 -12.75
N VAL A 106 18.79 5.05 -13.98
CA VAL A 106 19.61 3.89 -14.21
C VAL A 106 21.06 4.26 -13.90
N VAL A 107 21.65 3.57 -12.94
CA VAL A 107 23.05 3.76 -12.61
C VAL A 107 23.83 2.65 -13.29
N PRO A 108 24.76 2.99 -14.20
CA PRO A 108 25.53 1.94 -14.87
C PRO A 108 26.28 1.09 -13.85
N GLY A 109 26.19 -0.21 -14.00
CA GLY A 109 26.85 -1.12 -13.08
C GLY A 109 26.06 -1.46 -11.84
N ALA A 110 24.92 -0.82 -11.62
CA ALA A 110 24.08 -1.18 -10.49
C ALA A 110 23.39 -2.51 -10.76
N PRO A 111 23.19 -3.34 -9.74
CA PRO A 111 22.46 -4.57 -9.97
C PRO A 111 21.03 -4.27 -10.41
N ALA A 112 20.51 -5.11 -11.27
CA ALA A 112 19.14 -4.96 -11.71
C ALA A 112 18.23 -5.00 -10.47
N PRO A 113 17.19 -4.14 -10.42
CA PRO A 113 16.27 -4.21 -9.31
C PRO A 113 15.62 -5.58 -9.30
N THR A 114 15.86 -6.32 -8.24
CA THR A 114 15.16 -7.56 -8.04
C THR A 114 13.75 -7.19 -7.58
N ALA A 115 12.82 -8.09 -7.79
CA ALA A 115 11.43 -7.83 -7.41
C ALA A 115 11.29 -7.79 -5.90
N GLY A 116 12.04 -6.93 -5.26
CA GLY A 116 12.02 -6.76 -3.84
C GLY A 116 12.29 -8.05 -3.10
N SER A 117 11.82 -8.12 -1.88
CA SER A 117 11.96 -9.34 -1.10
C SER A 117 10.97 -10.41 -1.53
N GLY A 118 10.10 -10.12 -2.45
CA GLY A 118 9.01 -11.03 -2.82
C GLY A 118 7.91 -11.08 -1.78
N ARG A 119 8.23 -10.77 -0.55
CA ARG A 119 7.25 -10.83 0.54
C ARG A 119 6.17 -9.78 0.41
N GLY A 120 6.56 -8.58 0.01
CA GLY A 120 5.60 -7.52 -0.19
C GLY A 120 4.59 -7.86 -1.27
N LEU A 121 5.08 -8.40 -2.39
CA LEU A 121 4.19 -8.77 -3.49
C LEU A 121 3.28 -9.93 -3.11
N ILE A 122 3.82 -10.90 -2.38
CA ILE A 122 3.02 -12.03 -1.90
C ILE A 122 1.93 -11.53 -0.97
N GLY A 123 2.28 -10.64 -0.05
CA GLY A 123 1.30 -10.09 0.87
C GLY A 123 0.19 -9.30 0.18
N MET A 124 0.57 -8.55 -0.85
CA MET A 124 -0.42 -7.81 -1.63
C MET A 124 -1.38 -8.77 -2.35
N ARG A 125 -0.83 -9.80 -2.96
CA ARG A 125 -1.63 -10.80 -3.66
C ARG A 125 -2.60 -11.50 -2.70
N GLU A 126 -2.10 -11.84 -1.52
CA GLU A 126 -2.93 -12.50 -0.51
C GLU A 126 -4.08 -11.60 -0.06
N ARG A 127 -3.82 -10.32 0.15
CA ARG A 127 -4.87 -9.38 0.55
C ARG A 127 -5.97 -9.29 -0.48
N VAL A 128 -5.58 -9.24 -1.76
CA VAL A 128 -6.55 -9.17 -2.84
C VAL A 128 -7.33 -10.48 -2.94
N SER A 129 -6.65 -11.60 -2.75
CA SER A 129 -7.29 -12.92 -2.83
C SER A 129 -8.37 -13.11 -1.78
N VAL A 130 -8.18 -12.56 -0.59
CA VAL A 130 -9.18 -12.67 0.47
C VAL A 130 -10.53 -12.14 0.01
N PHE A 131 -10.54 -11.16 -0.88
CA PHE A 131 -11.78 -10.58 -1.38
C PHE A 131 -12.17 -11.14 -2.75
N GLY A 132 -11.45 -12.15 -3.22
CA GLY A 132 -11.74 -12.73 -4.52
C GLY A 132 -11.35 -11.85 -5.68
N GLY A 133 -10.41 -10.95 -5.45
CA GLY A 133 -9.98 -10.01 -6.48
C GLY A 133 -8.84 -10.50 -7.33
N GLU A 134 -8.36 -9.61 -8.17
CA GLU A 134 -7.25 -9.88 -9.09
C GLU A 134 -6.07 -9.00 -8.74
N PHE A 135 -4.87 -9.56 -8.86
CA PHE A 135 -3.65 -8.84 -8.56
C PHE A 135 -2.59 -9.15 -9.60
N GLU A 136 -1.93 -8.13 -10.09
CA GLU A 136 -0.83 -8.30 -11.01
C GLU A 136 0.29 -7.32 -10.68
N ALA A 137 1.51 -7.80 -10.76
CA ALA A 137 2.69 -6.97 -10.56
C ALA A 137 3.72 -7.40 -11.59
N ALA A 138 4.17 -6.46 -12.41
CA ALA A 138 5.05 -6.79 -13.51
C ALA A 138 5.90 -5.61 -13.91
N PRO A 139 7.11 -5.84 -14.44
CA PRO A 139 7.91 -4.76 -15.00
C PRO A 139 7.25 -4.18 -16.24
N THR A 140 7.48 -2.90 -16.46
CA THR A 140 7.06 -2.20 -17.67
C THR A 140 8.31 -1.77 -18.43
N GLU A 141 8.13 -1.10 -19.55
CA GLU A 141 9.29 -0.65 -20.32
C GLU A 141 10.23 0.23 -19.51
N ARG A 142 9.67 1.03 -18.62
CA ARG A 142 10.47 2.00 -17.87
C ARG A 142 10.59 1.71 -16.39
N GLY A 143 9.72 0.88 -15.85
CA GLY A 143 9.70 0.68 -14.42
C GLY A 143 8.90 -0.54 -14.03
N PHE A 144 7.96 -0.33 -13.12
CA PHE A 144 7.19 -1.42 -12.57
C PHE A 144 5.74 -0.99 -12.37
N ARG A 145 4.81 -1.92 -12.56
CA ARG A 145 3.38 -1.66 -12.38
C ARG A 145 2.75 -2.67 -11.47
N VAL A 146 1.98 -2.17 -10.52
CA VAL A 146 1.16 -3.00 -9.65
C VAL A 146 -0.29 -2.65 -9.93
N THR A 147 -1.12 -3.64 -10.20
CA THR A 147 -2.55 -3.44 -10.37
C THR A 147 -3.31 -4.38 -9.47
N ALA A 148 -4.42 -3.89 -8.95
CA ALA A 148 -5.28 -4.71 -8.11
C ALA A 148 -6.73 -4.34 -8.39
N ARG A 149 -7.58 -5.35 -8.44
CA ARG A 149 -9.01 -5.14 -8.56
C ARG A 149 -9.68 -5.85 -7.39
N LEU A 150 -10.36 -5.08 -6.57
CA LEU A 150 -11.05 -5.59 -5.40
C LEU A 150 -12.54 -5.57 -5.68
N PRO A 151 -13.19 -6.74 -5.76
CA PRO A 151 -14.64 -6.74 -5.99
C PRO A 151 -15.36 -6.10 -4.81
N LEU A 152 -16.31 -5.27 -5.14
CA LEU A 152 -17.18 -4.66 -4.13
C LEU A 152 -18.45 -5.50 -4.16
N GLY A 153 -18.67 -6.32 -3.20
CA GLY A 153 -19.85 -7.16 -3.21
C GLY A 153 -21.12 -6.38 -3.48
N ASP A 154 -22.21 -7.08 -3.60
CA ASP A 154 -23.50 -6.43 -3.76
C ASP A 154 -23.74 -5.58 -2.53
N SER A 155 -23.49 -4.32 -2.66
CA SER A 155 -23.79 -3.43 -1.58
C SER A 155 -25.31 -3.32 -1.54
N PRO A 156 -25.91 -3.69 -0.46
CA PRO A 156 -27.32 -3.39 -0.33
C PRO A 156 -27.41 -1.89 -0.40
N ALA A 157 -28.16 -1.45 -1.31
CA ALA A 157 -28.31 -0.03 -1.56
C ALA A 157 -28.72 0.72 -0.32
#